data_1a6cb75dec593c1b820ec7fe7d5b5912
#
_entry.id   1a6cb75dec593c1b820ec7fe7d5b5912
#
_cell.length_a   1.000
_cell.length_b   1.000
_cell.length_c   1.000
_cell.angle_alpha   90.00
_cell.angle_beta   90.00
_cell.angle_gamma   90.00
#
_symmetry.space_group_name_H-M   'P 1'
#
loop_
_entity.id
_entity.type
_entity.pdbx_description
1 polymer ?
#
loop_
_entity_poly.entity_id
_entity_poly.type
_entity_poly.pdbx_seq_one_letter_code
_entity_poly.pdbx_strand_id
1 'polypeptide(L)'
;MIFDTKVAIVVHTGLEGWQKLNVTAFLASGIAAGYAESIGEPYEDASGTKYHALIGQPILIYGADSAELTRALDRALARDVKVAVYTRDMFATTHDAANRAAVKAVERTKLDLVGIAFRAERKVVDKVVDKLNFFR
;
A
#
# COMPACT_ATOMS: atom_id res chain seq x y z
N MET A 1 -1.96 -22.39 1.08
CA MET A 1 -3.35 -21.88 0.99
C MET A 1 -3.45 -20.83 -0.10
N ILE A 2 -4.48 -20.89 -0.91
CA ILE A 2 -4.76 -19.89 -1.93
C ILE A 2 -5.83 -18.93 -1.41
N PHE A 3 -5.53 -17.64 -1.44
CA PHE A 3 -6.47 -16.60 -1.02
C PHE A 3 -7.26 -16.08 -2.21
N ASP A 4 -8.54 -15.74 -2.00
CA ASP A 4 -9.38 -15.12 -3.04
C ASP A 4 -8.98 -13.68 -3.31
N THR A 5 -8.31 -13.05 -2.36
CA THR A 5 -7.83 -11.66 -2.45
C THR A 5 -6.32 -11.61 -2.50
N LYS A 6 -5.81 -10.48 -2.99
CA LYS A 6 -4.38 -10.14 -2.91
C LYS A 6 -4.22 -8.77 -2.24
N VAL A 7 -3.15 -8.64 -1.48
CA VAL A 7 -2.67 -7.34 -0.98
C VAL A 7 -1.48 -6.93 -1.83
N ALA A 8 -1.56 -5.75 -2.41
CA ALA A 8 -0.48 -5.19 -3.23
C ALA A 8 -0.08 -3.82 -2.72
N ILE A 9 1.23 -3.58 -2.68
CA ILE A 9 1.81 -2.27 -2.39
C ILE A 9 2.69 -1.92 -3.58
N VAL A 10 2.53 -0.71 -4.12
CA VAL A 10 3.35 -0.22 -5.22
C VAL A 10 4.15 0.97 -4.72
N VAL A 11 5.48 0.91 -4.82
CA VAL A 11 6.38 1.90 -4.25
C VAL A 11 7.28 2.49 -5.33
N HIS A 12 7.46 3.80 -5.30
CA HIS A 12 8.30 4.51 -6.26
C HIS A 12 9.77 4.06 -6.12
N THR A 13 10.37 3.66 -7.24
CA THR A 13 11.74 3.13 -7.26
C THR A 13 12.81 4.21 -7.06
N GLY A 14 12.48 5.48 -7.28
CA GLY A 14 13.41 6.60 -7.17
C GLY A 14 13.56 7.19 -5.77
N LEU A 15 12.90 6.62 -4.77
CA LEU A 15 13.01 7.08 -3.39
C LEU A 15 14.33 6.62 -2.75
N GLU A 16 14.74 7.27 -1.67
CA GLU A 16 15.81 6.79 -0.83
C GLU A 16 15.38 5.56 -0.02
N GLY A 17 16.34 4.75 0.43
CA GLY A 17 16.05 3.50 1.13
C GLY A 17 15.10 3.67 2.32
N TRP A 18 15.37 4.65 3.20
CA TRP A 18 14.53 4.89 4.36
C TRP A 18 13.10 5.33 3.96
N GLN A 19 12.97 6.08 2.86
CA GLN A 19 11.68 6.51 2.37
C GLN A 19 10.88 5.33 1.84
N LYS A 20 11.49 4.42 1.10
CA LYS A 20 10.85 3.20 0.59
C LYS A 20 10.29 2.36 1.74
N LEU A 21 11.09 2.17 2.78
CA LEU A 21 10.68 1.40 3.96
C LEU A 21 9.54 2.09 4.71
N ASN A 22 9.66 3.39 4.89
CA ASN A 22 8.66 4.18 5.62
C ASN A 22 7.31 4.18 4.89
N VAL A 23 7.32 4.44 3.58
CA VAL A 23 6.12 4.41 2.75
C VAL A 23 5.44 3.04 2.81
N THR A 24 6.22 1.97 2.66
CA THR A 24 5.71 0.60 2.71
C THR A 24 5.04 0.31 4.04
N ALA A 25 5.66 0.71 5.16
CA ALA A 25 5.11 0.49 6.50
C ALA A 25 3.77 1.22 6.69
N PHE A 26 3.71 2.49 6.30
CA PHE A 26 2.47 3.27 6.42
C PHE A 26 1.35 2.71 5.54
N LEU A 27 1.66 2.33 4.30
CA LEU A 27 0.66 1.77 3.39
C LEU A 27 0.13 0.43 3.90
N ALA A 28 0.99 -0.42 4.46
CA ALA A 28 0.55 -1.68 5.07
C ALA A 28 -0.40 -1.42 6.24
N SER A 29 -0.15 -0.36 7.03
CA SER A 29 -1.04 0.00 8.13
C SER A 29 -2.44 0.39 7.63
N GLY A 30 -2.53 1.03 6.46
CA GLY A 30 -3.80 1.38 5.84
C GLY A 30 -4.61 0.15 5.44
N ILE A 31 -3.95 -0.89 4.95
CA ILE A 31 -4.60 -2.16 4.64
C ILE A 31 -5.08 -2.85 5.92
N ALA A 32 -4.24 -2.93 6.93
CA ALA A 32 -4.60 -3.53 8.21
C ALA A 32 -5.78 -2.82 8.86
N ALA A 33 -5.78 -1.49 8.84
CA ALA A 33 -6.86 -0.69 9.41
C ALA A 33 -8.17 -0.81 8.63
N GLY A 34 -8.08 -0.92 7.30
CA GLY A 34 -9.25 -0.98 6.43
C GLY A 34 -9.87 -2.36 6.30
N TYR A 35 -9.14 -3.43 6.59
CA TYR A 35 -9.58 -4.82 6.38
C TYR A 35 -9.21 -5.69 7.58
N ALA A 36 -10.05 -5.66 8.61
CA ALA A 36 -9.85 -6.47 9.82
C ALA A 36 -9.70 -7.96 9.50
N GLU A 37 -10.42 -8.44 8.49
CA GLU A 37 -10.37 -9.84 8.04
C GLU A 37 -9.02 -10.25 7.43
N SER A 38 -8.16 -9.27 7.10
CA SER A 38 -6.81 -9.57 6.60
C SER A 38 -5.82 -9.93 7.70
N ILE A 39 -6.16 -9.67 8.96
CA ILE A 39 -5.27 -9.91 10.09
C ILE A 39 -5.36 -11.38 10.49
N GLY A 40 -4.20 -12.00 10.67
CA GLY A 40 -4.11 -13.40 11.09
C GLY A 40 -4.22 -13.58 12.61
N GLU A 41 -3.81 -14.74 13.07
CA GLU A 41 -3.80 -15.06 14.49
C GLU A 41 -2.56 -14.48 15.17
N PRO A 42 -2.65 -14.15 16.48
CA PRO A 42 -1.46 -13.73 17.23
C PRO A 42 -0.37 -14.81 17.22
N TYR A 43 0.86 -14.36 17.31
CA TYR A 43 2.02 -15.26 17.35
C TYR A 43 2.38 -15.64 18.78
N GLU A 44 2.94 -16.83 18.93
CA GLU A 44 3.45 -17.31 20.21
C GLU A 44 4.71 -18.14 19.96
N ASP A 45 5.76 -17.93 20.75
CA ASP A 45 6.98 -18.71 20.61
C ASP A 45 6.93 -19.99 21.49
N ALA A 46 7.98 -20.79 21.41
CA ALA A 46 8.04 -22.05 22.15
C ALA A 46 8.11 -21.86 23.69
N SER A 47 8.41 -20.67 24.15
CA SER A 47 8.43 -20.33 25.58
C SER A 47 7.08 -19.84 26.09
N GLY A 48 6.07 -19.73 25.22
CA GLY A 48 4.76 -19.22 25.58
C GLY A 48 4.67 -17.70 25.59
N THR A 49 5.67 -17.00 25.08
CA THR A 49 5.61 -15.53 24.93
C THR A 49 4.66 -15.18 23.79
N LYS A 50 3.75 -14.25 24.04
CA LYS A 50 2.70 -13.87 23.09
C LYS A 50 3.06 -12.57 22.38
N TYR A 51 2.81 -12.53 21.07
CA TYR A 51 3.10 -11.40 20.20
C TYR A 51 1.85 -10.99 19.42
N HIS A 52 1.89 -9.80 18.82
CA HIS A 52 0.80 -9.31 17.99
C HIS A 52 0.63 -10.14 16.72
N ALA A 53 -0.60 -10.14 16.21
CA ALA A 53 -0.91 -10.68 14.89
C ALA A 53 -0.35 -9.77 13.79
N LEU A 54 -0.09 -10.36 12.66
CA LEU A 54 0.28 -9.64 11.44
C LEU A 54 -0.79 -9.91 10.37
N ILE A 55 -0.69 -9.21 9.23
CA ILE A 55 -1.53 -9.54 8.08
C ILE A 55 -1.29 -11.02 7.73
N GLY A 56 -2.37 -11.78 7.62
CA GLY A 56 -2.35 -13.24 7.49
C GLY A 56 -2.27 -13.76 6.06
N GLN A 57 -1.91 -12.92 5.10
CA GLN A 57 -1.72 -13.30 3.70
C GLN A 57 -0.49 -12.59 3.14
N PRO A 58 0.06 -13.09 2.02
CA PRO A 58 1.23 -12.44 1.41
C PRO A 58 0.95 -10.99 1.03
N ILE A 59 1.96 -10.14 1.22
CA ILE A 59 1.95 -8.75 0.76
C ILE A 59 2.88 -8.67 -0.43
N LEU A 60 2.33 -8.37 -1.60
CA LEU A 60 3.08 -8.30 -2.84
C LEU A 60 3.53 -6.86 -3.07
N ILE A 61 4.83 -6.63 -3.17
CA ILE A 61 5.38 -5.28 -3.30
C ILE A 61 5.96 -5.11 -4.71
N TYR A 62 5.46 -4.10 -5.42
CA TYR A 62 5.86 -3.78 -6.79
C TYR A 62 6.63 -2.47 -6.81
N GLY A 63 7.56 -2.35 -7.75
CA GLY A 63 8.25 -1.09 -8.03
C GLY A 63 7.60 -0.37 -9.21
N ALA A 64 7.60 0.96 -9.18
CA ALA A 64 7.01 1.76 -10.24
C ALA A 64 7.65 3.15 -10.30
N ASP A 65 7.54 3.79 -11.45
CA ASP A 65 7.83 5.21 -11.59
C ASP A 65 6.54 6.03 -11.37
N SER A 66 6.64 7.36 -11.45
CA SER A 66 5.49 8.24 -11.20
C SER A 66 4.33 7.99 -12.16
N ALA A 67 4.61 7.79 -13.43
CA ALA A 67 3.57 7.55 -14.44
C ALA A 67 2.88 6.22 -14.20
N GLU A 68 3.63 5.20 -13.84
CA GLU A 68 3.09 3.87 -13.53
C GLU A 68 2.23 3.88 -12.27
N LEU A 69 2.62 4.64 -11.25
CA LEU A 69 1.81 4.83 -10.03
C LEU A 69 0.48 5.49 -10.34
N THR A 70 0.50 6.57 -11.13
CA THR A 70 -0.73 7.25 -11.54
C THR A 70 -1.65 6.31 -12.33
N ARG A 71 -1.09 5.55 -13.25
CA ARG A 71 -1.85 4.57 -14.03
C ARG A 71 -2.46 3.48 -13.14
N ALA A 72 -1.69 2.98 -12.18
CA ALA A 72 -2.18 1.96 -11.25
C ALA A 72 -3.34 2.50 -10.39
N LEU A 73 -3.21 3.73 -9.89
CA LEU A 73 -4.29 4.38 -9.15
C LEU A 73 -5.56 4.50 -10.00
N ASP A 74 -5.42 4.98 -11.23
CA ASP A 74 -6.56 5.13 -12.15
C ASP A 74 -7.23 3.79 -12.42
N ARG A 75 -6.45 2.73 -12.62
CA ARG A 75 -6.98 1.38 -12.84
C ARG A 75 -7.74 0.84 -11.63
N ALA A 76 -7.21 1.09 -10.44
CA ALA A 76 -7.86 0.67 -9.18
C ALA A 76 -9.19 1.38 -8.99
N LEU A 77 -9.20 2.70 -9.15
CA LEU A 77 -10.41 3.51 -8.98
C LEU A 77 -11.48 3.17 -10.02
N ALA A 78 -11.09 2.88 -11.26
CA ALA A 78 -12.01 2.47 -12.32
C ALA A 78 -12.69 1.12 -12.01
N ARG A 79 -12.13 0.34 -11.09
CA ARG A 79 -12.65 -0.97 -10.66
C ARG A 79 -13.27 -0.93 -9.26
N ASP A 80 -13.57 0.26 -8.76
CA ASP A 80 -14.13 0.49 -7.42
C ASP A 80 -13.27 -0.07 -6.28
N VAL A 81 -11.96 -0.08 -6.46
CA VAL A 81 -11.03 -0.49 -5.42
C VAL A 81 -10.64 0.73 -4.58
N LYS A 82 -10.82 0.63 -3.26
CA LYS A 82 -10.37 1.67 -2.34
C LYS A 82 -8.87 1.55 -2.15
N VAL A 83 -8.16 2.67 -2.23
CA VAL A 83 -6.70 2.70 -2.27
C VAL A 83 -6.15 3.53 -1.12
N ALA A 84 -5.10 3.03 -0.45
CA ALA A 84 -4.28 3.83 0.45
C ALA A 84 -3.21 4.52 -0.40
N VAL A 85 -2.96 5.80 -0.15
CA VAL A 85 -1.99 6.59 -0.93
C VAL A 85 -0.94 7.22 -0.02
N TYR A 86 0.25 7.41 -0.57
CA TYR A 86 1.31 8.18 0.05
C TYR A 86 1.91 9.11 -1.01
N THR A 87 1.93 10.40 -0.71
CA THR A 87 2.47 11.40 -1.64
C THR A 87 3.81 11.94 -1.13
N ARG A 88 4.61 12.48 -2.05
CA ARG A 88 5.92 13.06 -1.70
C ARG A 88 5.78 14.20 -0.68
N ASP A 89 4.72 14.99 -0.77
CA ASP A 89 4.46 16.10 0.15
C ASP A 89 4.35 15.63 1.60
N MET A 90 3.92 14.39 1.82
CA MET A 90 3.76 13.84 3.16
C MET A 90 5.10 13.65 3.90
N PHE A 91 6.22 13.58 3.19
CA PHE A 91 7.54 13.53 3.85
C PHE A 91 7.89 14.82 4.58
N ALA A 92 7.29 15.94 4.18
CA ALA A 92 7.54 17.24 4.80
C ALA A 92 6.59 17.57 5.93
N THR A 93 5.60 16.72 6.22
CA THR A 93 4.65 16.93 7.30
C THR A 93 5.16 16.32 8.60
N THR A 94 4.61 16.74 9.73
CA THR A 94 5.03 16.27 11.04
C THR A 94 3.92 15.52 11.80
N HIS A 95 2.70 15.48 11.26
CA HIS A 95 1.58 14.82 11.93
C HIS A 95 0.50 14.43 10.93
N ASP A 96 -0.36 13.51 11.37
CA ASP A 96 -1.37 12.87 10.54
C ASP A 96 -2.39 13.85 9.92
N ALA A 97 -2.84 14.85 10.67
CA ALA A 97 -3.77 15.85 10.13
C ALA A 97 -3.14 16.64 8.97
N ALA A 98 -1.84 16.95 9.06
CA ALA A 98 -1.13 17.63 7.98
C ALA A 98 -0.99 16.74 6.75
N ASN A 99 -0.86 15.41 6.93
CA ASN A 99 -0.86 14.46 5.82
C ASN A 99 -2.18 14.52 5.05
N ARG A 100 -3.31 14.48 5.75
CA ARG A 100 -4.62 14.57 5.10
C ARG A 100 -4.81 15.90 4.39
N ALA A 101 -4.36 17.00 5.00
CA ALA A 101 -4.44 18.32 4.39
C ALA A 101 -3.60 18.41 3.10
N ALA A 102 -2.40 17.84 3.11
CA ALA A 102 -1.53 17.83 1.93
C ALA A 102 -2.16 17.08 0.76
N VAL A 103 -2.80 15.95 1.01
CA VAL A 103 -3.51 15.20 -0.04
C VAL A 103 -4.73 15.96 -0.52
N LYS A 104 -5.52 16.51 0.38
CA LYS A 104 -6.75 17.23 0.05
C LYS A 104 -6.50 18.50 -0.77
N ALA A 105 -5.32 19.10 -0.65
CA ALA A 105 -4.98 20.33 -1.36
C ALA A 105 -4.68 20.12 -2.86
N VAL A 106 -4.58 18.88 -3.32
CA VAL A 106 -4.14 18.55 -4.68
C VAL A 106 -5.19 17.69 -5.38
N GLU A 107 -5.52 18.02 -6.62
CA GLU A 107 -6.40 17.19 -7.43
C GLU A 107 -5.73 15.85 -7.72
N ARG A 108 -6.55 14.79 -7.84
CA ARG A 108 -6.06 13.43 -8.04
C ARG A 108 -5.05 13.31 -9.18
N THR A 109 -5.32 13.94 -10.31
CA THR A 109 -4.46 13.85 -11.50
C THR A 109 -3.10 14.51 -11.32
N LYS A 110 -2.95 15.32 -10.28
CA LYS A 110 -1.71 16.07 -9.98
C LYS A 110 -1.02 15.58 -8.71
N LEU A 111 -1.51 14.52 -8.07
CA LEU A 111 -0.87 13.94 -6.89
C LEU A 111 0.52 13.43 -7.26
N ASP A 112 1.53 13.80 -6.47
CA ASP A 112 2.88 13.28 -6.59
C ASP A 112 2.98 11.98 -5.78
N LEU A 113 2.46 10.90 -6.37
CA LEU A 113 2.39 9.61 -5.70
C LEU A 113 3.77 8.98 -5.56
N VAL A 114 4.11 8.53 -4.37
CA VAL A 114 5.31 7.74 -4.10
C VAL A 114 4.97 6.33 -3.65
N GLY A 115 3.71 6.06 -3.37
CA GLY A 115 3.22 4.72 -3.10
C GLY A 115 1.72 4.65 -3.04
N ILE A 116 1.19 3.48 -3.34
CA ILE A 116 -0.21 3.13 -3.17
C ILE A 116 -0.31 1.71 -2.64
N ALA A 117 -1.40 1.39 -1.96
CA ALA A 117 -1.69 0.03 -1.53
C ALA A 117 -3.18 -0.26 -1.64
N PHE A 118 -3.50 -1.51 -1.91
CA PHE A 118 -4.89 -1.94 -2.04
C PHE A 118 -5.00 -3.44 -1.80
N ARG A 119 -6.20 -3.85 -1.45
CA ARG A 119 -6.58 -5.25 -1.29
C ARG A 119 -7.87 -5.46 -2.04
N ALA A 120 -7.89 -6.43 -2.93
CA ALA A 120 -9.04 -6.72 -3.75
C ALA A 120 -9.00 -8.18 -4.23
N GLU A 121 -10.03 -8.60 -4.95
CA GLU A 121 -10.08 -9.89 -5.60
C GLU A 121 -8.84 -10.07 -6.50
N ARG A 122 -8.29 -11.29 -6.54
CA ARG A 122 -7.04 -11.62 -7.23
C ARG A 122 -6.99 -11.08 -8.66
N LYS A 123 -8.04 -11.35 -9.44
CA LYS A 123 -8.09 -10.91 -10.85
C LYS A 123 -8.09 -9.40 -11.00
N VAL A 124 -8.73 -8.70 -10.07
CA VAL A 124 -8.76 -7.23 -10.06
C VAL A 124 -7.37 -6.69 -9.77
N VAL A 125 -6.70 -7.23 -8.75
CA VAL A 125 -5.32 -6.80 -8.42
C VAL A 125 -4.38 -7.06 -9.59
N ASP A 126 -4.49 -8.23 -10.23
CA ASP A 126 -3.65 -8.57 -11.39
C ASP A 126 -3.83 -7.57 -12.54
N LYS A 127 -5.04 -7.05 -12.75
CA LYS A 127 -5.30 -6.01 -13.75
C LYS A 127 -4.66 -4.68 -13.38
N VAL A 128 -4.74 -4.31 -12.10
CA VAL A 128 -4.20 -3.02 -11.61
C VAL A 128 -2.68 -2.99 -11.73
N VAL A 129 -2.00 -4.07 -11.37
CA VAL A 129 -0.53 -4.17 -11.38
C VAL A 129 0.05 -4.68 -12.69
N ASP A 130 -0.79 -4.88 -13.72
CA ASP A 130 -0.31 -5.38 -15.02
C ASP A 130 0.84 -4.52 -15.54
N LYS A 131 1.90 -5.17 -16.02
CA LYS A 131 3.15 -4.57 -16.51
C LYS A 131 4.08 -4.02 -15.42
N LEU A 132 3.72 -4.14 -14.14
CA LEU A 132 4.64 -3.80 -13.06
C LEU A 132 5.47 -5.02 -12.67
N ASN A 133 6.70 -4.77 -12.24
CA ASN A 133 7.59 -5.83 -11.73
C ASN A 133 7.64 -5.77 -10.21
N PHE A 134 7.94 -6.89 -9.57
CA PHE A 134 8.21 -6.90 -8.14
C PHE A 134 9.35 -5.94 -7.81
N PHE A 135 9.25 -5.31 -6.65
CA PHE A 135 10.28 -4.41 -6.16
C PHE A 135 11.57 -5.18 -5.88
N ARG A 136 12.70 -4.60 -6.29
CA ARG A 136 14.02 -5.20 -6.13
C ARG A 136 14.99 -4.26 -5.45
#